data_6772d0af6b01bf84b0f957e8c1f8f01d
#
_entry.id   6772d0af6b01bf84b0f957e8c1f8f01d
#
_cell.length_a   1.000
_cell.length_b   1.000
_cell.length_c   1.000
_cell.angle_alpha   90.00
_cell.angle_beta   90.00
_cell.angle_gamma   90.00
#
_symmetry.space_group_name_H-M   'P 1'
#
loop_
_entity.id
_entity.type
_entity.pdbx_description
1 polymer ?
#
loop_
_entity_poly.entity_id
_entity_poly.type
_entity_poly.pdbx_seq_one_letter_code
_entity_poly.pdbx_strand_id
1 'polypeptide(L)'
;PFLIQNIEETIMGTNDIQVIKQHLIDPEICIRCNTCEATCPVGAITHDSRNYVVDAEKCNLCMACVPPCPTGSIDNWRDMPRVRAYSTDEQLTWDELPAPLPAEELAAAGDAGASSALSEQAAPGAPSAAPVSAPAAPVSYGSTIPPWSAAHGYTNLYGPKAAEKTITATVTGNVRVTEVGKTAGSDYDTHHLVLDFGDMPFPVLEGQSIGIIPPGVDASGKVHHAGQYSIASPRNGERAGYNNLSLTIKRVLEDHDGKPVRGVASNFMCDLKVGDKVQVIGPFGTSFLMPNHPKSHIVMICTGTGSAPMRAMTEWRRRLRNSGKFEPGKLMLFF
;
A
#
# COMPACT_ATOMS: atom_id res chain seq x y z
N PRO A 1 56.76 -12.21 20.34
CA PRO A 1 55.97 -11.71 19.22
C PRO A 1 54.88 -12.71 18.74
N PHE A 2 54.47 -13.71 19.57
CA PHE A 2 53.46 -14.70 19.19
C PHE A 2 52.17 -14.64 20.05
N LEU A 3 52.05 -13.66 20.94
CA LEU A 3 50.94 -13.57 21.90
C LEU A 3 49.92 -12.44 21.60
N ILE A 4 50.15 -11.64 20.54
CA ILE A 4 49.25 -10.51 20.20
C ILE A 4 48.30 -10.87 19.04
N GLN A 5 48.62 -11.86 18.21
CA GLN A 5 47.73 -12.27 17.08
C GLN A 5 46.47 -13.06 17.48
N ASN A 6 46.42 -13.63 18.69
CA ASN A 6 45.27 -14.41 19.12
C ASN A 6 44.17 -13.59 19.87
N ILE A 7 44.38 -12.29 20.07
CA ILE A 7 43.41 -11.43 20.76
C ILE A 7 42.46 -10.74 19.77
N GLU A 8 42.90 -10.50 18.54
CA GLU A 8 42.05 -9.86 17.51
C GLU A 8 41.06 -10.84 16.89
N GLU A 9 41.35 -12.13 16.78
CA GLU A 9 40.39 -13.13 16.28
C GLU A 9 39.29 -13.49 17.28
N THR A 10 39.47 -13.24 18.58
CA THR A 10 38.46 -13.55 19.62
C THR A 10 37.46 -12.41 19.80
N ILE A 11 37.77 -11.19 19.32
CA ILE A 11 36.86 -10.03 19.46
C ILE A 11 35.87 -9.93 18.28
N MET A 12 36.19 -10.50 17.12
CA MET A 12 35.27 -10.52 15.98
C MET A 12 34.08 -11.52 16.12
N GLY A 13 34.14 -12.49 17.01
CA GLY A 13 33.15 -13.56 17.11
C GLY A 13 31.97 -13.32 18.05
N THR A 14 31.99 -12.29 18.90
CA THR A 14 30.96 -12.12 19.93
C THR A 14 29.83 -11.15 19.56
N ASN A 15 30.03 -10.28 18.58
CA ASN A 15 28.98 -9.38 18.10
C ASN A 15 28.03 -10.06 17.09
N ASP A 16 28.44 -11.16 16.47
CA ASP A 16 27.71 -11.84 15.41
C ASP A 16 26.55 -12.72 15.90
N ILE A 17 26.56 -13.08 17.20
CA ILE A 17 25.60 -14.02 17.79
C ILE A 17 24.45 -13.29 18.52
N GLN A 18 24.48 -11.96 18.57
CA GLN A 18 23.44 -11.18 19.26
C GLN A 18 22.09 -11.35 18.55
N VAL A 19 21.08 -11.81 19.29
CA VAL A 19 19.68 -11.79 18.81
C VAL A 19 19.20 -10.34 18.82
N ILE A 20 18.75 -9.88 17.68
CA ILE A 20 18.13 -8.56 17.49
C ILE A 20 16.66 -8.71 17.19
N LYS A 21 15.90 -7.66 17.47
CA LYS A 21 14.51 -7.55 17.06
C LYS A 21 14.46 -6.68 15.79
N GLN A 22 14.39 -7.32 14.63
CA GLN A 22 14.34 -6.58 13.36
C GLN A 22 12.91 -6.10 13.07
N HIS A 23 12.79 -4.82 12.74
CA HIS A 23 11.58 -4.17 12.30
C HIS A 23 11.41 -4.37 10.79
N LEU A 24 10.22 -4.75 10.34
CA LEU A 24 9.94 -5.07 8.95
C LEU A 24 8.65 -4.40 8.47
N ILE A 25 8.53 -4.23 7.17
CA ILE A 25 7.31 -3.72 6.52
C ILE A 25 6.70 -4.84 5.67
N ASP A 26 5.43 -5.15 5.94
CA ASP A 26 4.70 -6.16 5.17
C ASP A 26 4.33 -5.61 3.79
N PRO A 27 4.92 -6.14 2.70
CA PRO A 27 4.67 -5.63 1.35
C PRO A 27 3.26 -5.94 0.84
N GLU A 28 2.58 -6.95 1.38
CA GLU A 28 1.23 -7.31 0.94
C GLU A 28 0.19 -6.27 1.34
N ILE A 29 0.34 -5.65 2.52
CA ILE A 29 -0.61 -4.68 3.06
C ILE A 29 -0.10 -3.24 3.02
N CYS A 30 1.16 -3.02 2.66
CA CYS A 30 1.73 -1.69 2.49
C CYS A 30 1.09 -0.97 1.30
N ILE A 31 0.52 0.22 1.55
CA ILE A 31 -0.08 1.08 0.52
C ILE A 31 0.89 2.11 -0.04
N ARG A 32 2.16 2.02 0.30
CA ARG A 32 3.25 2.88 -0.21
C ARG A 32 2.98 4.38 -0.05
N CYS A 33 2.48 4.78 1.12
CA CYS A 33 2.09 6.16 1.42
C CYS A 33 3.24 7.08 1.86
N ASN A 34 4.45 6.58 1.96
CA ASN A 34 5.66 7.28 2.40
C ASN A 34 5.62 7.82 3.85
N THR A 35 4.56 7.59 4.60
CA THR A 35 4.43 8.17 5.95
C THR A 35 5.48 7.67 6.92
N CYS A 36 5.80 6.36 6.86
CA CYS A 36 6.80 5.76 7.75
C CYS A 36 8.21 6.30 7.49
N GLU A 37 8.61 6.45 6.23
CA GLU A 37 9.91 7.02 5.84
C GLU A 37 10.00 8.50 6.26
N ALA A 38 8.97 9.30 5.96
CA ALA A 38 8.91 10.72 6.32
C ALA A 38 8.94 10.95 7.84
N THR A 39 8.46 9.98 8.64
CA THR A 39 8.39 10.09 10.11
C THR A 39 9.63 9.52 10.80
N CYS A 40 10.45 8.72 10.11
CA CYS A 40 11.61 8.05 10.70
C CYS A 40 12.70 9.04 11.13
N PRO A 41 12.98 9.22 12.45
CA PRO A 41 13.92 10.24 12.92
C PRO A 41 15.38 9.90 12.60
N VAL A 42 15.68 8.64 12.29
CA VAL A 42 17.06 8.15 12.02
C VAL A 42 17.26 7.77 10.54
N GLY A 43 16.25 7.99 9.67
CA GLY A 43 16.35 7.66 8.25
C GLY A 43 16.60 6.18 7.97
N ALA A 44 16.04 5.30 8.81
CA ALA A 44 16.21 3.85 8.66
C ALA A 44 15.25 3.24 7.62
N ILE A 45 14.29 3.99 7.09
CA ILE A 45 13.31 3.50 6.14
C ILE A 45 13.61 4.10 4.78
N THR A 46 13.61 3.24 3.77
CA THR A 46 13.78 3.61 2.36
C THR A 46 12.85 2.80 1.48
N HIS A 47 12.76 3.12 0.21
CA HIS A 47 11.89 2.42 -0.74
C HIS A 47 12.43 2.41 -2.17
N ASP A 48 11.88 1.51 -2.97
CA ASP A 48 11.94 1.53 -4.43
C ASP A 48 10.53 1.66 -5.03
N SER A 49 10.37 1.36 -6.31
CA SER A 49 9.05 1.34 -6.97
C SER A 49 8.10 0.25 -6.44
N ARG A 50 8.60 -0.74 -5.69
CA ARG A 50 7.84 -1.87 -5.18
C ARG A 50 7.61 -1.82 -3.68
N ASN A 51 8.69 -1.74 -2.89
CA ASN A 51 8.67 -2.00 -1.46
C ASN A 51 9.25 -0.84 -0.65
N TYR A 52 8.68 -0.65 0.55
CA TYR A 52 9.28 0.08 1.64
C TYR A 52 9.99 -0.91 2.55
N VAL A 53 11.20 -0.59 2.98
CA VAL A 53 12.07 -1.50 3.73
C VAL A 53 12.72 -0.79 4.91
N VAL A 54 13.15 -1.55 5.91
CA VAL A 54 13.79 -1.03 7.12
C VAL A 54 15.23 -1.52 7.19
N ASP A 55 16.14 -0.59 7.27
CA ASP A 55 17.56 -0.85 7.53
C ASP A 55 17.74 -1.21 9.01
N ALA A 56 18.10 -2.47 9.29
CA ALA A 56 18.26 -2.99 10.63
C ALA A 56 19.41 -2.34 11.40
N GLU A 57 20.44 -1.86 10.71
CA GLU A 57 21.62 -1.20 11.33
C GLU A 57 21.30 0.23 11.77
N LYS A 58 20.40 0.92 11.07
CA LYS A 58 19.99 2.29 11.39
C LYS A 58 18.80 2.35 12.33
N CYS A 59 17.91 1.33 12.31
CA CYS A 59 16.71 1.33 13.10
C CYS A 59 16.99 1.22 14.59
N ASN A 60 16.66 2.25 15.35
CA ASN A 60 16.83 2.28 16.82
C ASN A 60 15.57 1.85 17.59
N LEU A 61 14.59 1.25 16.94
CA LEU A 61 13.35 0.74 17.53
C LEU A 61 12.50 1.81 18.24
N CYS A 62 12.56 3.06 17.81
CA CYS A 62 11.85 4.17 18.46
C CYS A 62 10.33 4.15 18.28
N MET A 63 9.78 3.28 17.44
CA MET A 63 8.35 3.07 17.17
C MET A 63 7.63 4.29 16.54
N ALA A 64 8.31 5.38 16.21
CA ALA A 64 7.68 6.59 15.68
C ALA A 64 6.91 6.37 14.36
N CYS A 65 7.31 5.38 13.58
CA CYS A 65 6.69 5.03 12.30
C CYS A 65 5.42 4.17 12.42
N VAL A 66 5.17 3.54 13.58
CA VAL A 66 4.04 2.61 13.76
C VAL A 66 2.69 3.34 13.87
N PRO A 67 2.49 4.34 14.77
CA PRO A 67 1.20 4.99 14.92
C PRO A 67 0.67 5.66 13.64
N PRO A 68 1.49 6.30 12.80
CA PRO A 68 1.00 6.96 11.59
C PRO A 68 0.75 6.00 10.42
N CYS A 69 1.12 4.72 10.52
CA CYS A 69 0.89 3.75 9.45
C CYS A 69 -0.59 3.37 9.35
N PRO A 70 -1.30 3.73 8.26
CA PRO A 70 -2.75 3.54 8.17
C PRO A 70 -3.17 2.08 8.00
N THR A 71 -2.27 1.20 7.60
CA THR A 71 -2.55 -0.23 7.37
C THR A 71 -1.92 -1.15 8.40
N GLY A 72 -1.04 -0.61 9.26
CA GLY A 72 -0.25 -1.42 10.18
C GLY A 72 0.83 -2.27 9.50
N SER A 73 1.13 -2.03 8.23
CA SER A 73 2.13 -2.81 7.49
C SER A 73 3.52 -2.75 8.10
N ILE A 74 3.85 -1.69 8.83
CA ILE A 74 5.14 -1.53 9.51
C ILE A 74 5.17 -2.11 10.92
N ASP A 75 4.06 -2.56 11.48
CA ASP A 75 4.02 -3.18 12.82
C ASP A 75 4.33 -4.68 12.74
N ASN A 76 5.49 -5.00 12.17
CA ASN A 76 5.97 -6.36 12.00
C ASN A 76 7.41 -6.51 12.52
N TRP A 77 7.64 -7.57 13.28
CA TRP A 77 8.89 -7.80 13.99
C TRP A 77 9.36 -9.23 13.82
N ARG A 78 10.69 -9.41 13.76
CA ARG A 78 11.33 -10.74 13.78
C ARG A 78 12.48 -10.72 14.77
N ASP A 79 12.47 -11.66 15.69
CA ASP A 79 13.63 -11.95 16.49
C ASP A 79 14.57 -12.84 15.66
N MET A 80 15.85 -12.43 15.53
CA MET A 80 16.80 -13.17 14.72
C MET A 80 18.26 -12.86 15.12
N PRO A 81 19.18 -13.78 14.87
CA PRO A 81 20.61 -13.49 15.01
C PRO A 81 20.99 -12.31 14.10
N ARG A 82 21.81 -11.37 14.58
CA ARG A 82 22.23 -10.19 13.82
C ARG A 82 22.82 -10.54 12.46
N VAL A 83 23.60 -11.61 12.38
CA VAL A 83 24.22 -12.11 11.14
C VAL A 83 23.20 -12.58 10.10
N ARG A 84 21.95 -12.83 10.51
CA ARG A 84 20.86 -13.28 9.65
C ARG A 84 19.82 -12.17 9.42
N ALA A 85 20.09 -10.96 9.89
CA ALA A 85 19.20 -9.83 9.64
C ALA A 85 19.03 -9.61 8.13
N TYR A 86 17.79 -9.47 7.70
CA TYR A 86 17.46 -9.22 6.30
C TYR A 86 18.01 -7.87 5.87
N SER A 87 18.82 -7.85 4.82
CA SER A 87 19.31 -6.63 4.21
C SER A 87 18.20 -5.83 3.54
N THR A 88 18.42 -4.55 3.27
CA THR A 88 17.48 -3.72 2.50
C THR A 88 17.28 -4.27 1.09
N ASP A 89 18.36 -4.71 0.43
CA ASP A 89 18.27 -5.27 -0.92
C ASP A 89 17.42 -6.55 -0.97
N GLU A 90 17.52 -7.40 0.04
CA GLU A 90 16.70 -8.60 0.16
C GLU A 90 15.23 -8.23 0.39
N GLN A 91 14.93 -7.31 1.31
CA GLN A 91 13.58 -6.85 1.60
C GLN A 91 12.90 -6.22 0.37
N LEU A 92 13.66 -5.54 -0.50
CA LEU A 92 13.15 -4.96 -1.76
C LEU A 92 12.65 -6.01 -2.75
N THR A 93 13.09 -7.26 -2.63
CA THR A 93 12.65 -8.36 -3.52
C THR A 93 11.39 -9.08 -3.05
N TRP A 94 10.91 -8.81 -1.84
CA TRP A 94 9.80 -9.58 -1.25
C TRP A 94 8.46 -9.27 -1.91
N ASP A 95 7.67 -10.32 -2.06
CA ASP A 95 6.23 -10.24 -2.36
C ASP A 95 5.39 -10.44 -1.08
N GLU A 96 5.94 -11.12 -0.06
CA GLU A 96 5.33 -11.36 1.25
C GLU A 96 6.42 -11.38 2.33
N LEU A 97 6.01 -11.20 3.60
CA LEU A 97 6.94 -11.33 4.72
C LEU A 97 7.42 -12.77 4.88
N PRO A 98 8.73 -12.99 5.09
CA PRO A 98 9.26 -14.31 5.40
C PRO A 98 8.67 -14.85 6.72
N ALA A 99 8.54 -16.15 6.81
CA ALA A 99 8.10 -16.81 8.03
C ALA A 99 9.06 -16.51 9.20
N PRO A 100 8.55 -16.47 10.45
CA PRO A 100 9.42 -16.40 11.63
C PRO A 100 10.42 -17.53 11.67
N LEU A 101 11.63 -17.26 12.17
CA LEU A 101 12.63 -18.31 12.36
C LEU A 101 12.14 -19.32 13.40
N PRO A 102 12.47 -20.63 13.22
CA PRO A 102 12.18 -21.65 14.21
C PRO A 102 12.83 -21.34 15.56
N ALA A 103 12.12 -21.66 16.64
CA ALA A 103 12.62 -21.41 18.01
C ALA A 103 13.98 -22.07 18.28
N GLU A 104 14.25 -23.21 17.65
CA GLU A 104 15.52 -23.93 17.75
C GLU A 104 16.71 -23.13 17.19
N GLU A 105 16.50 -22.39 16.10
CA GLU A 105 17.52 -21.54 15.50
C GLU A 105 17.78 -20.28 16.34
N LEU A 106 16.75 -19.76 17.00
CA LEU A 106 16.88 -18.63 17.93
C LEU A 106 17.58 -19.04 19.23
N ALA A 107 17.28 -20.23 19.76
CA ALA A 107 17.88 -20.76 20.97
C ALA A 107 19.38 -21.06 20.77
N ALA A 108 19.77 -21.61 19.62
CA ALA A 108 21.17 -21.85 19.27
C ALA A 108 22.02 -20.57 19.23
N ALA A 109 21.40 -19.43 18.91
CA ALA A 109 22.05 -18.12 18.95
C ALA A 109 22.05 -17.49 20.37
N GLY A 110 21.06 -17.83 21.21
CA GLY A 110 20.92 -17.28 22.56
C GLY A 110 21.83 -17.90 23.62
N ASP A 111 22.19 -19.18 23.49
CA ASP A 111 23.03 -19.89 24.47
C ASP A 111 24.51 -19.43 24.49
N ALA A 112 24.96 -18.73 23.45
CA ALA A 112 26.30 -18.18 23.40
C ALA A 112 26.43 -16.79 24.06
N GLY A 113 25.32 -16.17 24.51
CA GLY A 113 25.27 -14.78 25.03
C GLY A 113 24.89 -14.61 26.49
N ALA A 114 24.65 -15.68 27.26
CA ALA A 114 24.21 -15.57 28.64
C ALA A 114 25.38 -15.39 29.62
N SER A 115 26.09 -14.28 29.56
CA SER A 115 26.93 -13.80 30.68
C SER A 115 27.28 -12.33 30.50
N SER A 116 26.39 -11.44 30.89
CA SER A 116 26.69 -10.23 31.68
C SER A 116 25.40 -9.46 31.98
N ALA A 117 25.03 -9.51 33.26
CA ALA A 117 24.09 -8.58 33.85
C ALA A 117 24.64 -7.16 33.72
N LEU A 118 23.93 -6.28 33.04
CA LEU A 118 24.21 -4.86 33.08
C LEU A 118 23.21 -4.19 34.02
N SER A 119 23.78 -3.65 35.08
CA SER A 119 23.16 -2.79 36.06
C SER A 119 22.50 -1.57 35.42
N GLU A 120 21.27 -1.39 35.81
CA GLU A 120 20.46 -0.16 35.61
C GLU A 120 21.19 1.04 36.20
N GLN A 121 21.57 2.00 35.37
CA GLN A 121 21.92 3.34 35.81
C GLN A 121 20.85 4.30 35.31
N ALA A 122 20.01 4.72 36.23
CA ALA A 122 19.00 5.77 36.04
C ALA A 122 19.66 7.12 35.77
N ALA A 123 19.30 7.80 34.72
CA ALA A 123 19.57 9.20 34.47
C ALA A 123 18.45 10.05 35.12
N PRO A 124 18.79 11.17 35.78
CA PRO A 124 17.80 11.98 36.49
C PRO A 124 17.11 13.01 35.59
N GLY A 125 15.78 13.04 35.67
CA GLY A 125 15.01 14.23 35.38
C GLY A 125 14.31 14.34 34.03
N ALA A 126 13.18 13.63 33.87
CA ALA A 126 12.11 14.03 32.95
C ALA A 126 10.78 14.07 33.71
N PRO A 127 9.87 15.02 33.40
CA PRO A 127 8.64 15.18 34.15
C PRO A 127 7.71 13.99 34.01
N SER A 128 7.09 13.60 35.12
CA SER A 128 6.11 12.56 35.28
C SER A 128 5.01 12.64 34.22
N ALA A 129 5.03 11.70 33.26
CA ALA A 129 3.88 11.42 32.42
C ALA A 129 2.86 10.62 33.25
N ALA A 130 1.58 10.97 33.14
CA ALA A 130 0.46 10.27 33.75
C ALA A 130 0.52 8.75 33.42
N PRO A 131 -0.03 7.89 34.30
CA PRO A 131 0.06 6.44 34.11
C PRO A 131 -0.56 6.04 32.78
N VAL A 132 0.28 5.47 31.90
CA VAL A 132 -0.19 4.82 30.68
C VAL A 132 -0.99 3.60 31.12
N SER A 133 -2.28 3.60 30.88
CA SER A 133 -3.15 2.46 31.11
C SER A 133 -2.56 1.22 30.44
N ALA A 134 -2.63 0.08 31.12
CA ALA A 134 -2.20 -1.22 30.63
C ALA A 134 -2.66 -1.46 29.18
N PRO A 135 -1.90 -2.24 28.36
CA PRO A 135 -2.30 -2.55 27.01
C PRO A 135 -3.72 -3.08 27.02
N ALA A 136 -4.61 -2.41 26.30
CA ALA A 136 -5.99 -2.83 26.17
C ALA A 136 -6.00 -4.30 25.69
N ALA A 137 -6.80 -5.11 26.37
CA ALA A 137 -7.07 -6.48 25.95
C ALA A 137 -7.39 -6.49 24.45
N PRO A 138 -7.02 -7.53 23.68
CA PRO A 138 -7.29 -7.60 22.25
C PRO A 138 -8.74 -7.25 22.02
N VAL A 139 -8.98 -6.18 21.29
CA VAL A 139 -10.32 -5.67 21.01
C VAL A 139 -11.05 -6.79 20.29
N SER A 140 -11.93 -7.47 21.00
CA SER A 140 -12.91 -8.34 20.39
C SER A 140 -13.68 -7.46 19.40
N TYR A 141 -13.53 -7.71 18.11
CA TYR A 141 -14.29 -7.04 17.05
C TYR A 141 -15.77 -7.46 17.08
N GLY A 142 -16.35 -7.51 18.28
CA GLY A 142 -17.76 -7.68 18.53
C GLY A 142 -18.43 -6.34 18.62
N SER A 143 -19.27 -6.04 17.68
CA SER A 143 -20.44 -5.14 17.69
C SER A 143 -20.28 -3.63 17.95
N THR A 144 -19.17 -3.09 18.46
CA THR A 144 -19.07 -1.66 18.80
C THR A 144 -18.35 -0.78 17.78
N ILE A 145 -17.55 -1.38 16.90
CA ILE A 145 -16.94 -0.64 15.77
C ILE A 145 -17.77 -0.95 14.54
N PRO A 146 -18.40 0.07 13.93
CA PRO A 146 -19.13 -0.15 12.70
C PRO A 146 -18.25 -0.82 11.65
N PRO A 147 -18.71 -1.89 10.98
CA PRO A 147 -17.93 -2.57 9.94
C PRO A 147 -17.53 -1.66 8.76
N TRP A 148 -18.18 -0.50 8.66
CA TRP A 148 -17.85 0.55 7.68
C TRP A 148 -16.85 1.59 8.18
N SER A 149 -16.32 1.50 9.41
CA SER A 149 -15.22 2.35 9.80
C SER A 149 -14.03 2.02 8.91
N ALA A 150 -13.87 2.86 7.90
CA ALA A 150 -12.82 2.71 6.92
C ALA A 150 -11.47 3.11 7.55
N ALA A 151 -10.41 2.51 7.07
CA ALA A 151 -9.08 3.08 7.23
C ALA A 151 -9.11 4.53 6.75
N HIS A 152 -8.28 5.37 7.37
CA HIS A 152 -8.11 6.74 6.92
C HIS A 152 -7.41 6.73 5.56
N GLY A 153 -8.20 6.75 4.49
CA GLY A 153 -7.69 6.90 3.13
C GLY A 153 -7.12 8.30 2.95
N TYR A 154 -5.97 8.39 2.31
CA TYR A 154 -5.44 9.67 1.86
C TYR A 154 -6.38 10.27 0.83
N THR A 155 -6.58 11.59 0.90
CA THR A 155 -7.37 12.32 -0.10
C THR A 155 -6.66 13.60 -0.49
N ASN A 156 -6.81 13.99 -1.76
CA ASN A 156 -6.27 15.25 -2.30
C ASN A 156 -4.75 15.41 -2.10
N LEU A 157 -3.98 14.33 -2.22
CA LEU A 157 -2.52 14.40 -2.21
C LEU A 157 -2.01 15.21 -3.40
N TYR A 158 -2.65 15.06 -4.54
CA TYR A 158 -2.38 15.80 -5.78
C TYR A 158 -3.65 16.49 -6.25
N GLY A 159 -3.54 17.75 -6.66
CA GLY A 159 -4.69 18.52 -7.13
C GLY A 159 -4.57 20.03 -6.84
N PRO A 160 -5.59 20.83 -7.18
CA PRO A 160 -5.54 22.29 -7.07
C PRO A 160 -5.25 22.83 -5.65
N LYS A 161 -5.55 22.04 -4.62
CA LYS A 161 -5.37 22.41 -3.21
C LYS A 161 -4.13 21.74 -2.58
N ALA A 162 -3.43 20.88 -3.29
CA ALA A 162 -2.23 20.21 -2.82
C ALA A 162 -0.97 21.02 -3.13
N ALA A 163 0.12 20.76 -2.40
CA ALA A 163 1.43 21.33 -2.71
C ALA A 163 1.89 20.90 -4.11
N GLU A 164 1.72 19.65 -4.44
CA GLU A 164 1.92 19.07 -5.77
C GLU A 164 0.60 19.10 -6.55
N LYS A 165 0.54 19.89 -7.64
CA LYS A 165 -0.71 20.04 -8.39
C LYS A 165 -1.13 18.80 -9.15
N THR A 166 -0.19 18.06 -9.72
CA THR A 166 -0.43 16.83 -10.49
C THR A 166 0.72 15.86 -10.31
N ILE A 167 0.44 14.60 -10.54
CA ILE A 167 1.46 13.55 -10.66
C ILE A 167 1.36 12.94 -12.06
N THR A 168 2.49 12.50 -12.61
CA THR A 168 2.53 11.86 -13.92
C THR A 168 2.58 10.34 -13.74
N ALA A 169 1.58 9.64 -14.27
CA ALA A 169 1.59 8.19 -14.37
C ALA A 169 1.97 7.72 -15.78
N THR A 170 2.49 6.51 -15.89
CA THR A 170 2.78 5.85 -17.15
C THR A 170 1.74 4.78 -17.42
N VAL A 171 1.22 4.74 -18.63
CA VAL A 171 0.33 3.66 -19.08
C VAL A 171 1.14 2.37 -19.24
N THR A 172 0.79 1.33 -18.49
CA THR A 172 1.42 0.00 -18.60
C THR A 172 0.50 -1.07 -19.19
N GLY A 173 -0.77 -0.74 -19.36
CA GLY A 173 -1.76 -1.58 -20.01
C GLY A 173 -2.99 -0.81 -20.44
N ASN A 174 -3.52 -1.10 -21.62
CA ASN A 174 -4.81 -0.57 -22.10
C ASN A 174 -5.45 -1.61 -23.01
N VAL A 175 -6.48 -2.28 -22.50
CA VAL A 175 -7.13 -3.38 -23.22
C VAL A 175 -8.63 -3.17 -23.23
N ARG A 176 -9.24 -3.23 -24.41
CA ARG A 176 -10.70 -3.28 -24.54
C ARG A 176 -11.21 -4.61 -23.96
N VAL A 177 -12.15 -4.52 -23.01
CA VAL A 177 -12.72 -5.68 -22.29
C VAL A 177 -14.11 -6.06 -22.78
N THR A 178 -14.71 -5.27 -23.67
CA THR A 178 -16.01 -5.56 -24.29
C THR A 178 -15.81 -6.03 -25.73
N GLU A 179 -16.70 -6.94 -26.15
CA GLU A 179 -16.70 -7.46 -27.52
C GLU A 179 -17.17 -6.41 -28.52
N VAL A 180 -16.59 -6.43 -29.72
CA VAL A 180 -16.95 -5.51 -30.80
C VAL A 180 -18.24 -6.00 -31.47
N GLY A 181 -19.25 -5.13 -31.55
CA GLY A 181 -20.38 -5.29 -32.47
C GLY A 181 -21.40 -6.39 -32.15
N LYS A 182 -21.45 -6.94 -30.93
CA LYS A 182 -22.34 -8.05 -30.59
C LYS A 182 -23.71 -7.69 -30.04
N THR A 183 -23.97 -6.45 -29.67
CA THR A 183 -25.28 -6.03 -29.16
C THR A 183 -25.96 -5.15 -30.21
N ALA A 184 -27.10 -5.57 -30.68
CA ALA A 184 -27.89 -4.78 -31.63
C ALA A 184 -28.18 -3.39 -31.07
N GLY A 185 -27.57 -2.36 -31.67
CA GLY A 185 -27.82 -0.96 -31.37
C GLY A 185 -26.83 -0.26 -30.46
N SER A 186 -25.85 -0.93 -29.83
CA SER A 186 -24.86 -0.26 -29.01
C SER A 186 -23.53 -1.00 -28.97
N ASP A 187 -22.48 -0.40 -29.50
CA ASP A 187 -21.10 -0.86 -29.35
C ASP A 187 -20.53 -0.28 -28.05
N TYR A 188 -20.57 -1.06 -26.97
CA TYR A 188 -19.99 -0.64 -25.70
C TYR A 188 -18.47 -0.82 -25.75
N ASP A 189 -17.75 0.28 -25.97
CA ASP A 189 -16.30 0.29 -25.97
C ASP A 189 -15.80 0.60 -24.52
N THR A 190 -15.47 -0.45 -23.79
CA THR A 190 -14.99 -0.36 -22.42
C THR A 190 -13.57 -0.91 -22.31
N HIS A 191 -12.70 -0.13 -21.69
CA HIS A 191 -11.29 -0.43 -21.52
C HIS A 191 -10.91 -0.69 -20.07
N HIS A 192 -9.97 -1.60 -19.86
CA HIS A 192 -9.21 -1.76 -18.64
C HIS A 192 -7.85 -1.09 -18.86
N LEU A 193 -7.63 0.01 -18.14
CA LEU A 193 -6.43 0.83 -18.23
C LEU A 193 -5.59 0.68 -16.96
N VAL A 194 -4.29 0.42 -17.10
CA VAL A 194 -3.34 0.30 -15.98
C VAL A 194 -2.36 1.46 -16.01
N LEU A 195 -2.25 2.16 -14.88
CA LEU A 195 -1.38 3.31 -14.66
C LEU A 195 -0.33 2.97 -13.61
N ASP A 196 0.93 3.22 -13.89
CA ASP A 196 2.07 3.03 -13.01
C ASP A 196 2.66 4.37 -12.59
N PHE A 197 2.91 4.54 -11.28
CA PHE A 197 3.42 5.79 -10.68
C PHE A 197 4.93 5.74 -10.38
N GLY A 198 5.58 4.59 -10.63
CA GLY A 198 6.99 4.40 -10.31
C GLY A 198 7.26 4.61 -8.81
N ASP A 199 8.27 5.40 -8.51
CA ASP A 199 8.70 5.70 -7.13
C ASP A 199 7.87 6.79 -6.45
N MET A 200 6.96 7.45 -7.18
CA MET A 200 6.14 8.53 -6.64
C MET A 200 4.98 7.97 -5.80
N PRO A 201 4.86 8.32 -4.50
CA PRO A 201 3.82 7.78 -3.63
C PRO A 201 2.41 8.13 -4.15
N PHE A 202 1.61 7.11 -4.41
CA PHE A 202 0.19 7.29 -4.76
C PHE A 202 -0.69 6.27 -4.03
N PRO A 203 -0.80 6.38 -2.70
CA PRO A 203 -1.56 5.44 -1.87
C PRO A 203 -3.06 5.56 -2.14
N VAL A 204 -3.70 4.42 -2.36
CA VAL A 204 -5.14 4.35 -2.66
C VAL A 204 -5.81 3.24 -1.85
N LEU A 205 -7.13 3.38 -1.66
CA LEU A 205 -7.98 2.34 -1.08
C LEU A 205 -9.11 1.97 -2.05
N GLU A 206 -9.61 0.75 -1.93
CA GLU A 206 -10.77 0.27 -2.68
C GLU A 206 -11.99 1.16 -2.40
N GLY A 207 -12.60 1.65 -3.46
CA GLY A 207 -13.73 2.59 -3.41
C GLY A 207 -13.33 4.05 -3.59
N GLN A 208 -12.05 4.38 -3.62
CA GLN A 208 -11.59 5.71 -4.02
C GLN A 208 -11.62 5.89 -5.55
N SER A 209 -11.47 7.14 -5.96
CA SER A 209 -11.36 7.54 -7.36
C SER A 209 -10.16 8.45 -7.57
N ILE A 210 -9.75 8.60 -8.82
CA ILE A 210 -8.71 9.55 -9.27
C ILE A 210 -9.26 10.44 -10.36
N GLY A 211 -8.62 11.59 -10.55
CA GLY A 211 -8.90 12.48 -11.65
C GLY A 211 -7.83 12.39 -12.73
N ILE A 212 -8.24 12.32 -13.98
CA ILE A 212 -7.34 12.35 -15.14
C ILE A 212 -7.56 13.64 -15.89
N ILE A 213 -6.48 14.39 -16.14
CA ILE A 213 -6.51 15.65 -16.88
C ILE A 213 -6.15 15.36 -18.33
N PRO A 214 -7.11 15.47 -19.28
CA PRO A 214 -6.79 15.36 -20.69
C PRO A 214 -5.87 16.51 -21.14
N PRO A 215 -4.97 16.28 -22.08
CA PRO A 215 -4.10 17.34 -22.62
C PRO A 215 -4.88 18.38 -23.42
N GLY A 216 -4.32 19.58 -23.53
CA GLY A 216 -4.90 20.66 -24.31
C GLY A 216 -5.88 21.55 -23.53
N VAL A 217 -6.64 22.32 -24.29
CA VAL A 217 -7.60 23.31 -23.78
C VAL A 217 -8.95 23.16 -24.47
N ASP A 218 -10.00 23.58 -23.81
CA ASP A 218 -11.35 23.64 -24.37
C ASP A 218 -11.50 24.83 -25.38
N ALA A 219 -12.68 24.93 -25.95
CA ALA A 219 -12.99 26.02 -26.93
C ALA A 219 -12.87 27.43 -26.32
N SER A 220 -12.84 27.58 -25.01
CA SER A 220 -12.64 28.84 -24.29
C SER A 220 -11.17 29.14 -23.95
N GLY A 221 -10.23 28.23 -24.31
CA GLY A 221 -8.81 28.32 -23.98
C GLY A 221 -8.46 27.90 -22.57
N LYS A 222 -9.37 27.24 -21.81
CA LYS A 222 -9.13 26.71 -20.48
C LYS A 222 -8.68 25.27 -20.56
N VAL A 223 -7.78 24.88 -19.65
CA VAL A 223 -7.39 23.48 -19.44
C VAL A 223 -8.63 22.63 -19.19
N HIS A 224 -8.69 21.47 -19.83
CA HIS A 224 -9.79 20.53 -19.64
C HIS A 224 -9.99 20.15 -18.18
N HIS A 225 -11.24 20.01 -17.77
CA HIS A 225 -11.56 19.47 -16.46
C HIS A 225 -11.10 18.02 -16.35
N ALA A 226 -10.64 17.65 -15.15
CA ALA A 226 -10.29 16.27 -14.87
C ALA A 226 -11.54 15.38 -14.95
N GLY A 227 -11.45 14.30 -15.73
CA GLY A 227 -12.42 13.21 -15.67
C GLY A 227 -12.16 12.38 -14.41
N GLN A 228 -13.20 12.11 -13.61
CA GLN A 228 -13.09 11.31 -12.37
C GLN A 228 -13.46 9.86 -12.66
N TYR A 229 -12.61 8.93 -12.17
CA TYR A 229 -12.75 7.49 -12.39
C TYR A 229 -12.51 6.72 -11.11
N SER A 230 -13.41 5.76 -10.82
CA SER A 230 -13.24 4.84 -9.70
C SER A 230 -12.10 3.87 -9.96
N ILE A 231 -11.33 3.59 -8.93
CA ILE A 231 -10.22 2.65 -8.97
C ILE A 231 -10.77 1.23 -9.06
N ALA A 232 -10.22 0.43 -9.98
CA ALA A 232 -10.64 -0.95 -10.26
C ALA A 232 -9.65 -2.00 -9.71
N SER A 233 -8.52 -1.57 -9.17
CA SER A 233 -7.50 -2.42 -8.56
C SER A 233 -7.51 -2.35 -7.03
N PRO A 234 -7.01 -3.37 -6.33
CA PRO A 234 -6.80 -3.29 -4.89
C PRO A 234 -5.69 -2.30 -4.52
N ARG A 235 -5.63 -1.95 -3.23
CA ARG A 235 -4.66 -1.00 -2.65
C ARG A 235 -3.20 -1.33 -2.88
N ASN A 236 -2.86 -2.60 -3.01
CA ASN A 236 -1.51 -3.07 -3.29
C ASN A 236 -1.19 -3.21 -4.78
N GLY A 237 -1.97 -2.57 -5.65
CA GLY A 237 -1.75 -2.47 -7.08
C GLY A 237 -2.57 -3.45 -7.92
N GLU A 238 -2.71 -3.17 -9.20
CA GLU A 238 -3.24 -4.12 -10.18
C GLU A 238 -2.32 -5.34 -10.27
N ARG A 239 -1.04 -5.12 -10.44
CA ARG A 239 0.00 -6.10 -10.17
C ARG A 239 0.40 -5.94 -8.70
N ALA A 240 0.21 -6.99 -7.92
CA ALA A 240 0.54 -6.99 -6.50
C ALA A 240 2.01 -6.60 -6.27
N GLY A 241 2.25 -5.74 -5.28
CA GLY A 241 3.58 -5.26 -4.96
C GLY A 241 4.11 -4.13 -5.86
N TYR A 242 3.37 -3.67 -6.87
CA TYR A 242 3.77 -2.53 -7.73
C TYR A 242 2.94 -1.29 -7.41
N ASN A 243 3.55 -0.11 -7.57
CA ASN A 243 2.88 1.17 -7.37
C ASN A 243 2.02 1.55 -8.58
N ASN A 244 1.05 0.70 -8.88
CA ASN A 244 0.15 0.87 -10.02
C ASN A 244 -1.30 0.70 -9.60
N LEU A 245 -2.20 1.18 -10.42
CA LEU A 245 -3.63 0.98 -10.27
C LEU A 245 -4.29 0.77 -11.63
N SER A 246 -5.51 0.26 -11.61
CA SER A 246 -6.31 0.14 -12.82
C SER A 246 -7.63 0.90 -12.74
N LEU A 247 -8.14 1.24 -13.93
CA LEU A 247 -9.42 1.90 -14.15
C LEU A 247 -10.24 1.10 -15.14
N THR A 248 -11.57 1.16 -15.00
CA THR A 248 -12.51 0.65 -16.02
C THR A 248 -13.21 1.84 -16.66
N ILE A 249 -13.00 2.04 -17.96
CA ILE A 249 -13.40 3.24 -18.67
C ILE A 249 -14.26 2.89 -19.85
N LYS A 250 -15.50 3.39 -19.86
CA LYS A 250 -16.38 3.33 -21.04
C LYS A 250 -16.11 4.56 -21.91
N ARG A 251 -15.84 4.33 -23.19
CA ARG A 251 -15.75 5.41 -24.19
C ARG A 251 -17.14 6.07 -24.36
N VAL A 252 -17.23 7.36 -24.16
CA VAL A 252 -18.47 8.12 -24.30
C VAL A 252 -18.55 8.67 -25.73
N LEU A 253 -19.55 8.17 -26.48
CA LEU A 253 -19.83 8.55 -27.86
C LEU A 253 -21.22 9.17 -28.02
N GLU A 254 -22.07 9.04 -26.97
CA GLU A 254 -23.44 9.57 -26.93
C GLU A 254 -23.69 10.19 -25.56
N ASP A 255 -24.50 11.23 -25.51
CA ASP A 255 -25.02 11.80 -24.27
C ASP A 255 -26.22 10.99 -23.72
N HIS A 256 -26.84 11.46 -22.64
CA HIS A 256 -27.97 10.79 -22.00
C HIS A 256 -29.23 10.79 -22.86
N ASP A 257 -29.34 11.68 -23.88
CA ASP A 257 -30.44 11.74 -24.83
C ASP A 257 -30.16 10.93 -26.12
N GLY A 258 -29.03 10.23 -26.19
CA GLY A 258 -28.60 9.46 -27.35
C GLY A 258 -28.06 10.33 -28.49
N LYS A 259 -27.73 11.59 -28.25
CA LYS A 259 -27.10 12.45 -29.27
C LYS A 259 -25.61 12.15 -29.33
N PRO A 260 -25.02 12.10 -30.54
CA PRO A 260 -23.59 11.91 -30.73
C PRO A 260 -22.80 13.00 -29.97
N VAL A 261 -21.92 12.56 -29.07
CA VAL A 261 -20.97 13.42 -28.37
C VAL A 261 -19.64 12.66 -28.21
N ARG A 262 -18.54 13.35 -28.28
CA ARG A 262 -17.23 12.79 -28.00
C ARG A 262 -16.76 13.25 -26.63
N GLY A 263 -16.91 12.41 -25.62
CA GLY A 263 -16.42 12.68 -24.27
C GLY A 263 -14.90 12.87 -24.28
N VAL A 264 -14.41 14.03 -23.85
CA VAL A 264 -12.98 14.39 -23.95
C VAL A 264 -12.09 13.40 -23.20
N ALA A 265 -12.31 13.26 -21.89
CA ALA A 265 -11.46 12.43 -21.04
C ALA A 265 -11.56 10.93 -21.39
N SER A 266 -12.78 10.41 -21.59
CA SER A 266 -12.96 8.97 -21.87
C SER A 266 -12.35 8.54 -23.20
N ASN A 267 -12.50 9.37 -24.27
CA ASN A 267 -11.87 9.08 -25.56
C ASN A 267 -10.36 9.20 -25.48
N PHE A 268 -9.83 10.24 -24.81
CA PHE A 268 -8.39 10.37 -24.56
C PHE A 268 -7.84 9.10 -23.93
N MET A 269 -8.45 8.64 -22.84
CA MET A 269 -7.94 7.48 -22.10
C MET A 269 -8.08 6.15 -22.86
N CYS A 270 -9.15 5.96 -23.62
CA CYS A 270 -9.31 4.77 -24.44
C CYS A 270 -8.32 4.73 -25.62
N ASP A 271 -7.84 5.88 -26.07
CA ASP A 271 -6.87 5.99 -27.19
C ASP A 271 -5.39 5.87 -26.75
N LEU A 272 -5.12 5.91 -25.41
CA LEU A 272 -3.77 5.78 -24.85
C LEU A 272 -3.11 4.46 -25.19
N LYS A 273 -1.80 4.51 -25.36
CA LYS A 273 -0.94 3.35 -25.60
C LYS A 273 0.03 3.11 -24.46
N VAL A 274 0.52 1.89 -24.33
CA VAL A 274 1.58 1.56 -23.37
C VAL A 274 2.78 2.48 -23.59
N GLY A 275 3.26 3.08 -22.52
CA GLY A 275 4.33 4.09 -22.51
C GLY A 275 3.86 5.55 -22.46
N ASP A 276 2.60 5.82 -22.79
CA ASP A 276 2.06 7.19 -22.73
C ASP A 276 2.05 7.71 -21.29
N LYS A 277 2.17 9.04 -21.15
CA LYS A 277 2.16 9.74 -19.87
C LYS A 277 0.83 10.43 -19.62
N VAL A 278 0.32 10.32 -18.42
CA VAL A 278 -0.99 10.81 -18.01
C VAL A 278 -0.85 11.69 -16.77
N GLN A 279 -1.50 12.87 -16.77
CA GLN A 279 -1.56 13.74 -15.60
C GLN A 279 -2.72 13.31 -14.71
N VAL A 280 -2.40 13.03 -13.44
CA VAL A 280 -3.32 12.47 -12.44
C VAL A 280 -3.41 13.41 -11.25
N ILE A 281 -4.61 13.49 -10.67
CA ILE A 281 -4.90 14.16 -9.39
C ILE A 281 -5.69 13.23 -8.48
N GLY A 282 -5.68 13.50 -7.19
CA GLY A 282 -6.37 12.70 -6.18
C GLY A 282 -5.41 12.09 -5.17
N PRO A 283 -5.70 10.92 -4.60
CA PRO A 283 -6.97 10.21 -4.71
C PRO A 283 -8.13 10.97 -4.06
N PHE A 284 -9.37 10.57 -4.39
CA PHE A 284 -10.59 11.18 -3.87
C PHE A 284 -11.50 10.12 -3.24
N GLY A 285 -12.35 10.56 -2.30
CA GLY A 285 -13.40 9.74 -1.71
C GLY A 285 -13.05 9.18 -0.32
N THR A 286 -14.03 9.27 0.58
CA THR A 286 -13.93 8.78 1.97
C THR A 286 -15.15 7.96 2.39
N SER A 287 -16.27 8.04 1.65
CA SER A 287 -17.55 7.46 2.04
C SER A 287 -17.85 6.09 1.41
N PHE A 288 -17.20 5.76 0.30
CA PHE A 288 -17.43 4.51 -0.42
C PHE A 288 -16.24 3.54 -0.29
N LEU A 289 -15.56 3.60 0.84
CA LEU A 289 -14.41 2.75 1.08
C LEU A 289 -14.84 1.34 1.48
N MET A 290 -14.01 0.36 1.10
CA MET A 290 -14.19 -1.00 1.55
C MET A 290 -14.09 -1.06 3.08
N PRO A 291 -15.01 -1.77 3.79
CA PRO A 291 -14.89 -1.96 5.22
C PRO A 291 -13.55 -2.60 5.61
N ASN A 292 -12.87 -2.03 6.60
CA ASN A 292 -11.61 -2.56 7.12
C ASN A 292 -11.76 -3.89 7.85
N HIS A 293 -12.96 -4.21 8.30
CA HIS A 293 -13.22 -5.44 9.01
C HIS A 293 -13.21 -6.63 8.03
N PRO A 294 -12.19 -7.48 8.01
CA PRO A 294 -12.03 -8.53 6.99
C PRO A 294 -13.13 -9.58 7.04
N LYS A 295 -13.75 -9.80 8.21
CA LYS A 295 -14.84 -10.77 8.40
C LYS A 295 -16.22 -10.25 8.00
N SER A 296 -16.39 -8.95 7.68
CA SER A 296 -17.66 -8.40 7.22
C SER A 296 -18.10 -9.06 5.92
N HIS A 297 -19.36 -9.46 5.87
CA HIS A 297 -20.00 -9.84 4.61
C HIS A 297 -20.38 -8.59 3.84
N ILE A 298 -20.12 -8.58 2.53
CA ILE A 298 -20.38 -7.41 1.68
C ILE A 298 -21.29 -7.83 0.54
N VAL A 299 -22.39 -7.09 0.39
CA VAL A 299 -23.28 -7.17 -0.78
C VAL A 299 -22.94 -5.99 -1.69
N MET A 300 -22.61 -6.29 -2.93
CA MET A 300 -22.27 -5.33 -3.96
C MET A 300 -23.31 -5.38 -5.07
N ILE A 301 -23.81 -4.21 -5.47
CA ILE A 301 -24.80 -4.10 -6.55
C ILE A 301 -24.28 -3.04 -7.51
N CYS A 302 -24.09 -3.40 -8.78
CA CYS A 302 -23.59 -2.48 -9.80
C CYS A 302 -24.07 -2.82 -11.19
N THR A 303 -23.86 -1.89 -12.12
CA THR A 303 -24.07 -2.09 -13.55
C THR A 303 -22.97 -1.36 -14.33
N GLY A 304 -22.61 -1.86 -15.50
CA GLY A 304 -21.63 -1.26 -16.39
C GLY A 304 -20.27 -1.01 -15.69
N THR A 305 -19.71 0.18 -15.87
CA THR A 305 -18.42 0.58 -15.26
C THR A 305 -18.50 0.80 -13.74
N GLY A 306 -19.69 0.77 -13.13
CA GLY A 306 -19.85 0.72 -11.68
C GLY A 306 -19.24 -0.55 -11.05
N SER A 307 -18.92 -1.55 -11.86
CA SER A 307 -18.17 -2.74 -11.45
C SER A 307 -16.72 -2.46 -11.03
N ALA A 308 -16.13 -1.33 -11.41
CA ALA A 308 -14.73 -0.99 -11.12
C ALA A 308 -14.38 -1.07 -9.62
N PRO A 309 -15.04 -0.33 -8.71
CA PRO A 309 -14.73 -0.44 -7.28
C PRO A 309 -15.10 -1.82 -6.71
N MET A 310 -16.11 -2.50 -7.26
CA MET A 310 -16.48 -3.85 -6.82
C MET A 310 -15.39 -4.86 -7.15
N ARG A 311 -14.76 -4.73 -8.33
CA ARG A 311 -13.60 -5.52 -8.73
C ARG A 311 -12.44 -5.28 -7.75
N ALA A 312 -12.12 -4.03 -7.43
CA ALA A 312 -11.07 -3.68 -6.48
C ALA A 312 -11.27 -4.37 -5.11
N MET A 313 -12.49 -4.27 -4.56
CA MET A 313 -12.88 -4.89 -3.29
C MET A 313 -12.80 -6.43 -3.34
N THR A 314 -13.27 -7.02 -4.44
CA THR A 314 -13.25 -8.48 -4.64
C THR A 314 -11.82 -9.01 -4.74
N GLU A 315 -10.97 -8.34 -5.53
CA GLU A 315 -9.57 -8.73 -5.70
C GLU A 315 -8.80 -8.58 -4.39
N TRP A 316 -9.03 -7.53 -3.62
CA TRP A 316 -8.41 -7.38 -2.31
C TRP A 316 -8.79 -8.53 -1.36
N ARG A 317 -10.08 -8.86 -1.26
CA ARG A 317 -10.56 -9.98 -0.43
C ARG A 317 -10.02 -11.33 -0.93
N ARG A 318 -9.88 -11.51 -2.24
CA ARG A 318 -9.29 -12.71 -2.83
C ARG A 318 -7.82 -12.86 -2.41
N ARG A 319 -7.04 -11.78 -2.48
CA ARG A 319 -5.64 -11.76 -2.04
C ARG A 319 -5.51 -12.06 -0.55
N LEU A 320 -6.32 -11.43 0.30
CA LEU A 320 -6.35 -11.72 1.74
C LEU A 320 -6.66 -13.19 2.04
N ARG A 321 -7.59 -13.80 1.30
CA ARG A 321 -7.89 -15.22 1.46
C ARG A 321 -6.71 -16.09 1.04
N ASN A 322 -6.11 -15.79 -0.08
CA ASN A 322 -5.00 -16.58 -0.62
C ASN A 322 -3.75 -16.52 0.25
N SER A 323 -3.53 -15.41 0.97
CA SER A 323 -2.41 -15.28 1.90
C SER A 323 -2.53 -16.21 3.13
N GLY A 324 -3.73 -16.75 3.40
CA GLY A 324 -3.99 -17.58 4.59
C GLY A 324 -3.96 -16.82 5.92
N LYS A 325 -3.67 -15.52 5.90
CA LYS A 325 -3.58 -14.69 7.11
C LYS A 325 -4.94 -14.29 7.67
N PHE A 326 -5.99 -14.36 6.84
CA PHE A 326 -7.33 -13.89 7.17
C PHE A 326 -8.42 -14.85 6.68
N GLU A 327 -9.47 -14.99 7.47
CA GLU A 327 -10.74 -15.58 7.03
C GLU A 327 -11.68 -14.44 6.59
N PRO A 328 -11.70 -14.07 5.31
CA PRO A 328 -12.54 -12.97 4.85
C PRO A 328 -14.00 -13.35 4.87
N GLY A 329 -14.85 -12.37 5.17
CA GLY A 329 -16.29 -12.48 5.03
C GLY A 329 -16.71 -12.80 3.59
N LYS A 330 -17.94 -13.26 3.42
CA LYS A 330 -18.51 -13.56 2.10
C LYS A 330 -18.71 -12.28 1.30
N LEU A 331 -18.45 -12.36 -0.01
CA LEU A 331 -18.81 -11.33 -0.98
C LEU A 331 -19.95 -11.85 -1.86
N MET A 332 -20.92 -10.99 -2.11
CA MET A 332 -22.03 -11.25 -3.02
C MET A 332 -22.13 -10.08 -4.00
N LEU A 333 -22.02 -10.36 -5.28
CA LEU A 333 -22.08 -9.36 -6.34
C LEU A 333 -23.32 -9.60 -7.21
N PHE A 334 -24.12 -8.57 -7.39
CA PHE A 334 -25.21 -8.50 -8.36
C PHE A 334 -24.82 -7.53 -9.48
N PHE A 335 -24.81 -8.03 -10.72
CA PHE A 335 -24.43 -7.29 -11.91
C PHE A 335 -25.54 -7.33 -12.97
#